data_8a92b6dd0584e0cff8ce13779085ca93
#
_entry.id   8a92b6dd0584e0cff8ce13779085ca93
#
_cell.length_a   1.000
_cell.length_b   1.000
_cell.length_c   1.000
_cell.angle_alpha   90.00
_cell.angle_beta   90.00
_cell.angle_gamma   90.00
#
_symmetry.space_group_name_H-M   'P 1'
#
loop_
_entity.id
_entity.type
_entity.pdbx_description
1 polymer ?
#
loop_
_entity_poly.entity_id
_entity_poly.type
_entity_poly.pdbx_seq_one_letter_code
_entity_poly.pdbx_strand_id
1 'polypeptide(L)'
;MSSIRYFALIPTKSTELKQITKDLLSYLAKTGVDVILLPNKKSIFGAYEQGLNLIKEKGAQSNDIVILCHDDIEIMNSPEHFRENLHVLSQNYKLGFAGPAGTTFLGDNAIWWDHQVWKEGLHSGFVLHGTKFNQHSTYYGEYRRVVVLDGLFLAARYQTLNNIKIQRPESFLGLWDFYDLYYTMQAHKLGLHNTTMPFFIRHESMGELAGRESWHMNREAFKTMYQLPERI
;
A
#
# COMPACT_ATOMS: atom_id res chain seq x y z
N MET A 1 25.60 2.38 -14.44
CA MET A 1 24.39 1.89 -13.73
C MET A 1 23.19 2.62 -14.32
N SER A 2 22.13 1.91 -14.74
CA SER A 2 20.89 2.57 -15.20
C SER A 2 20.29 3.39 -14.07
N SER A 3 19.73 4.54 -14.38
CA SER A 3 19.02 5.36 -13.40
C SER A 3 17.78 4.60 -12.91
N ILE A 4 17.52 4.64 -11.59
CA ILE A 4 16.33 4.05 -10.98
C ILE A 4 15.10 4.81 -11.47
N ARG A 5 14.08 4.08 -11.92
CA ARG A 5 12.79 4.63 -12.31
C ARG A 5 11.76 4.40 -11.21
N TYR A 6 10.78 5.27 -11.20
CA TYR A 6 9.68 5.23 -10.25
C TYR A 6 8.37 5.11 -11.02
N PHE A 7 7.54 4.15 -10.67
CA PHE A 7 6.23 3.89 -11.27
C PHE A 7 5.14 3.98 -10.21
N ALA A 8 3.98 4.49 -10.56
CA ALA A 8 2.80 4.44 -9.70
C ALA A 8 1.65 3.77 -10.44
N LEU A 9 1.06 2.75 -9.82
CA LEU A 9 -0.12 2.04 -10.30
C LEU A 9 -1.32 2.55 -9.51
N ILE A 10 -2.24 3.23 -10.19
CA ILE A 10 -3.41 3.88 -9.58
C ILE A 10 -4.69 3.31 -10.18
N PRO A 11 -5.30 2.29 -9.55
CA PRO A 11 -6.60 1.80 -9.97
C PRO A 11 -7.72 2.76 -9.54
N THR A 12 -8.68 2.97 -10.42
CA THR A 12 -9.92 3.70 -10.09
C THR A 12 -11.15 2.94 -10.56
N LYS A 13 -12.22 3.04 -9.79
CA LYS A 13 -13.52 2.42 -10.11
C LYS A 13 -14.28 3.18 -11.20
N SER A 14 -13.91 4.43 -11.47
CA SER A 14 -14.56 5.31 -12.43
C SER A 14 -13.60 5.73 -13.55
N THR A 15 -14.15 6.09 -14.70
CA THR A 15 -13.45 6.80 -15.76
C THR A 15 -13.40 8.30 -15.51
N GLU A 16 -14.35 8.82 -14.72
CA GLU A 16 -14.37 10.22 -14.31
C GLU A 16 -13.51 10.40 -13.05
N LEU A 17 -12.46 11.20 -13.17
CA LEU A 17 -11.50 11.42 -12.08
C LEU A 17 -11.96 12.54 -11.17
N LYS A 18 -11.95 12.27 -9.87
CA LYS A 18 -12.13 13.27 -8.83
C LYS A 18 -10.97 14.29 -8.83
N GLN A 19 -11.20 15.46 -8.24
CA GLN A 19 -10.16 16.49 -8.16
C GLN A 19 -8.93 16.01 -7.41
N ILE A 20 -9.10 15.29 -6.29
CA ILE A 20 -7.99 14.72 -5.52
C ILE A 20 -7.13 13.76 -6.37
N THR A 21 -7.76 12.94 -7.22
CA THR A 21 -7.04 12.06 -8.16
C THR A 21 -6.21 12.89 -9.16
N LYS A 22 -6.78 13.95 -9.72
CA LYS A 22 -6.08 14.86 -10.66
C LYS A 22 -4.89 15.54 -9.99
N ASP A 23 -5.07 15.98 -8.74
CA ASP A 23 -4.00 16.60 -7.93
C ASP A 23 -2.88 15.59 -7.66
N LEU A 24 -3.21 14.34 -7.31
CA LEU A 24 -2.26 13.25 -7.13
C LEU A 24 -1.44 12.98 -8.40
N LEU A 25 -2.11 12.88 -9.56
CA LEU A 25 -1.44 12.69 -10.85
C LEU A 25 -0.46 13.82 -11.16
N SER A 26 -0.88 15.06 -10.92
CA SER A 26 -0.03 16.25 -11.09
C SER A 26 1.18 16.25 -10.17
N TYR A 27 1.01 15.86 -8.90
CA TYR A 27 2.08 15.75 -7.94
C TYR A 27 3.10 14.68 -8.36
N LEU A 28 2.64 13.47 -8.71
CA LEU A 28 3.52 12.37 -9.12
C LEU A 28 4.31 12.71 -10.39
N ALA A 29 3.69 13.36 -11.36
CA ALA A 29 4.38 13.82 -12.56
C ALA A 29 5.51 14.80 -12.22
N LYS A 30 5.29 15.75 -11.30
CA LYS A 30 6.32 16.71 -10.85
C LYS A 30 7.47 16.01 -10.10
N THR A 31 7.22 14.88 -9.48
CA THR A 31 8.25 14.08 -8.78
C THR A 31 9.00 13.12 -9.72
N GLY A 32 8.67 13.09 -11.01
CA GLY A 32 9.30 12.21 -11.99
C GLY A 32 8.89 10.75 -11.86
N VAL A 33 7.71 10.50 -11.31
CA VAL A 33 7.09 9.17 -11.24
C VAL A 33 6.28 8.92 -12.52
N ASP A 34 6.54 7.81 -13.20
CA ASP A 34 5.76 7.37 -14.37
C ASP A 34 4.43 6.74 -13.90
N VAL A 35 3.33 7.39 -14.17
CA VAL A 35 2.01 7.00 -13.68
C VAL A 35 1.32 6.07 -14.67
N ILE A 36 0.85 4.94 -14.18
CA ILE A 36 -0.05 4.00 -14.87
C ILE A 36 -1.42 4.13 -14.21
N LEU A 37 -2.25 4.98 -14.77
CA LEU A 37 -3.65 5.10 -14.36
C LEU A 37 -4.45 3.94 -14.94
N LEU A 38 -5.21 3.25 -14.09
CA LEU A 38 -5.97 2.05 -14.41
C LEU A 38 -7.47 2.32 -14.16
N PRO A 39 -8.17 2.99 -15.11
CA PRO A 39 -9.56 3.40 -14.90
C PRO A 39 -10.53 2.24 -15.02
N ASN A 40 -11.71 2.42 -14.42
CA ASN A 40 -12.87 1.52 -14.51
C ASN A 40 -12.55 0.05 -14.14
N LYS A 41 -11.82 -0.15 -13.04
CA LYS A 41 -11.45 -1.49 -12.59
C LYS A 41 -12.52 -2.09 -11.68
N LYS A 42 -12.77 -3.37 -11.90
CA LYS A 42 -13.66 -4.19 -11.05
C LYS A 42 -12.93 -4.76 -9.85
N SER A 43 -11.61 -4.96 -9.95
CA SER A 43 -10.78 -5.58 -8.92
C SER A 43 -9.45 -4.85 -8.79
N ILE A 44 -9.02 -4.63 -7.55
CA ILE A 44 -7.71 -4.04 -7.26
C ILE A 44 -6.59 -5.03 -7.61
N PHE A 45 -6.77 -6.31 -7.36
CA PHE A 45 -5.81 -7.36 -7.72
C PHE A 45 -5.55 -7.39 -9.23
N GLY A 46 -6.63 -7.49 -10.03
CA GLY A 46 -6.51 -7.49 -11.49
C GLY A 46 -5.97 -6.17 -12.04
N ALA A 47 -6.24 -5.05 -11.39
CA ALA A 47 -5.67 -3.77 -11.77
C ALA A 47 -4.15 -3.75 -11.54
N TYR A 48 -3.67 -4.16 -10.38
CA TYR A 48 -2.23 -4.20 -10.11
C TYR A 48 -1.51 -5.22 -10.97
N GLU A 49 -2.08 -6.41 -11.21
CA GLU A 49 -1.52 -7.38 -12.15
C GLU A 49 -1.37 -6.78 -13.56
N GLN A 50 -2.41 -6.13 -14.08
CA GLN A 50 -2.34 -5.44 -15.36
C GLN A 50 -1.27 -4.34 -15.36
N GLY A 51 -1.23 -3.51 -14.31
CA GLY A 51 -0.24 -2.44 -14.19
C GLY A 51 1.18 -2.98 -14.18
N LEU A 52 1.45 -4.08 -13.47
CA LEU A 52 2.76 -4.74 -13.45
C LEU A 52 3.17 -5.28 -14.82
N ASN A 53 2.24 -5.83 -15.59
CA ASN A 53 2.51 -6.25 -16.96
C ASN A 53 2.89 -5.06 -17.84
N LEU A 54 2.18 -3.93 -17.73
CA LEU A 54 2.49 -2.70 -18.49
C LEU A 54 3.88 -2.14 -18.14
N ILE A 55 4.28 -2.10 -16.87
CA ILE A 55 5.62 -1.62 -16.51
C ILE A 55 6.71 -2.63 -16.91
N LYS A 56 6.41 -3.92 -16.94
CA LYS A 56 7.29 -4.95 -17.50
C LYS A 56 7.55 -4.72 -18.98
N GLU A 57 6.51 -4.44 -19.76
CA GLU A 57 6.62 -4.09 -21.18
C GLU A 57 7.44 -2.81 -21.40
N LYS A 58 7.38 -1.86 -20.46
CA LYS A 58 8.26 -0.68 -20.42
C LYS A 58 9.71 -1.00 -20.00
N GLY A 59 10.04 -2.25 -19.77
CA GLY A 59 11.38 -2.72 -19.40
C GLY A 59 11.77 -2.39 -17.97
N ALA A 60 10.84 -2.52 -17.00
CA ALA A 60 11.12 -2.32 -15.58
C ALA A 60 12.28 -3.21 -15.10
N GLN A 61 13.17 -2.65 -14.30
CA GLN A 61 14.34 -3.31 -13.74
C GLN A 61 14.11 -3.67 -12.26
N SER A 62 14.83 -4.66 -11.76
CA SER A 62 14.68 -5.19 -10.39
C SER A 62 14.69 -4.12 -9.29
N ASN A 63 15.49 -3.07 -9.46
CA ASN A 63 15.64 -1.98 -8.48
C ASN A 63 14.71 -0.79 -8.72
N ASP A 64 13.93 -0.79 -9.81
CA ASP A 64 12.90 0.22 -10.01
C ASP A 64 11.89 0.15 -8.87
N ILE A 65 11.34 1.28 -8.47
CA ILE A 65 10.35 1.36 -7.39
C ILE A 65 8.95 1.45 -8.00
N VAL A 66 8.05 0.64 -7.46
CA VAL A 66 6.64 0.63 -7.84
C VAL A 66 5.81 1.02 -6.64
N ILE A 67 4.94 1.98 -6.83
CA ILE A 67 3.96 2.47 -5.87
C ILE A 67 2.60 1.88 -6.27
N LEU A 68 1.96 1.22 -5.32
CA LEU A 68 0.57 0.79 -5.39
C LEU A 68 -0.23 1.73 -4.49
N CYS A 69 -1.11 2.53 -5.01
CA CYS A 69 -1.84 3.48 -4.17
C CYS A 69 -3.29 3.70 -4.61
N HIS A 70 -4.09 4.18 -3.67
CA HIS A 70 -5.46 4.60 -3.92
C HIS A 70 -5.52 5.86 -4.77
N ASP A 71 -6.66 6.10 -5.41
CA ASP A 71 -6.92 7.27 -6.24
C ASP A 71 -7.48 8.48 -5.44
N ASP A 72 -7.76 8.29 -4.14
CA ASP A 72 -8.33 9.28 -3.23
C ASP A 72 -7.34 9.70 -2.12
N ILE A 73 -6.05 9.74 -2.45
CA ILE A 73 -5.00 10.22 -1.55
C ILE A 73 -4.36 11.52 -2.04
N GLU A 74 -3.84 12.30 -1.11
CA GLU A 74 -2.95 13.45 -1.33
C GLU A 74 -1.61 13.20 -0.66
N ILE A 75 -0.51 13.35 -1.39
CA ILE A 75 0.85 13.27 -0.86
C ILE A 75 1.28 14.67 -0.43
N MET A 76 1.56 14.84 0.85
CA MET A 76 1.85 16.13 1.48
C MET A 76 3.34 16.39 1.66
N ASN A 77 4.20 15.44 1.35
CA ASN A 77 5.64 15.64 1.32
C ASN A 77 6.03 16.66 0.25
N SER A 78 7.14 17.38 0.44
CA SER A 78 7.77 18.06 -0.72
C SER A 78 8.20 17.02 -1.77
N PRO A 79 8.25 17.37 -3.06
CA PRO A 79 8.73 16.47 -4.12
C PRO A 79 10.10 15.86 -3.83
N GLU A 80 11.02 16.65 -3.25
CA GLU A 80 12.37 16.24 -2.89
C GLU A 80 12.34 15.16 -1.80
N HIS A 81 11.67 15.41 -0.67
CA HIS A 81 11.51 14.46 0.43
C HIS A 81 10.82 13.15 0.00
N PHE A 82 9.81 13.26 -0.85
CA PHE A 82 9.13 12.08 -1.38
C PHE A 82 10.09 11.20 -2.21
N ARG A 83 10.89 11.81 -3.07
CA ARG A 83 11.90 11.11 -3.88
C ARG A 83 13.01 10.50 -3.01
N GLU A 84 13.46 11.20 -1.97
CA GLU A 84 14.44 10.67 -1.01
C GLU A 84 13.92 9.40 -0.34
N ASN A 85 12.68 9.40 0.13
CA ASN A 85 12.05 8.22 0.72
C ASN A 85 11.99 7.05 -0.28
N LEU A 86 11.60 7.29 -1.53
CA LEU A 86 11.61 6.26 -2.56
C LEU A 86 13.03 5.76 -2.89
N HIS A 87 14.01 6.66 -2.87
CA HIS A 87 15.40 6.29 -3.13
C HIS A 87 15.95 5.35 -2.06
N VAL A 88 15.63 5.56 -0.79
CA VAL A 88 16.02 4.66 0.30
C VAL A 88 15.55 3.23 0.05
N LEU A 89 14.34 3.05 -0.49
CA LEU A 89 13.84 1.70 -0.84
C LEU A 89 14.68 1.01 -1.89
N SER A 90 15.17 1.74 -2.88
CA SER A 90 15.97 1.19 -3.97
C SER A 90 17.33 0.66 -3.50
N GLN A 91 17.87 1.22 -2.41
CA GLN A 91 19.18 0.89 -1.86
C GLN A 91 19.16 -0.30 -0.90
N ASN A 92 17.99 -0.70 -0.41
CA ASN A 92 17.86 -1.75 0.59
C ASN A 92 17.13 -3.00 0.05
N TYR A 93 17.90 -4.00 -0.36
CA TYR A 93 17.35 -5.24 -0.92
C TYR A 93 16.58 -6.11 0.09
N LYS A 94 16.72 -5.86 1.40
CA LYS A 94 15.96 -6.55 2.45
C LYS A 94 14.59 -5.92 2.69
N LEU A 95 14.31 -4.72 2.16
CA LEU A 95 12.99 -4.12 2.29
C LEU A 95 11.97 -4.83 1.39
N GLY A 96 10.84 -5.18 1.99
CA GLY A 96 9.63 -5.63 1.32
C GLY A 96 8.83 -4.46 0.79
N PHE A 97 7.91 -3.98 1.62
CA PHE A 97 7.10 -2.80 1.34
C PHE A 97 7.40 -1.68 2.33
N ALA A 98 7.21 -0.45 1.87
CA ALA A 98 7.12 0.72 2.72
C ALA A 98 5.78 1.42 2.53
N GLY A 99 5.24 1.98 3.62
CA GLY A 99 3.97 2.70 3.62
C GLY A 99 3.86 3.68 4.78
N PRO A 100 2.77 4.46 4.87
CA PRO A 100 2.59 5.46 5.93
C PRO A 100 2.19 4.87 7.27
N ALA A 101 1.51 3.73 7.30
CA ALA A 101 0.99 3.11 8.53
C ALA A 101 0.97 1.58 8.47
N GLY A 102 1.05 0.94 9.63
CA GLY A 102 1.02 -0.51 9.76
C GLY A 102 1.13 -0.98 11.22
N THR A 103 1.35 -2.26 11.42
CA THR A 103 1.45 -2.85 12.76
C THR A 103 2.62 -3.83 12.89
N THR A 104 3.23 -3.85 14.07
CA THR A 104 4.28 -4.83 14.45
C THR A 104 3.70 -6.16 14.94
N PHE A 105 2.38 -6.20 15.15
CA PHE A 105 1.65 -7.37 15.59
C PHE A 105 0.31 -7.47 14.87
N LEU A 106 0.07 -8.59 14.22
CA LEU A 106 -1.22 -8.92 13.62
C LEU A 106 -1.85 -10.04 14.42
N GLY A 107 -2.91 -9.72 15.15
CA GLY A 107 -3.62 -10.68 16.01
C GLY A 107 -4.51 -11.66 15.23
N ASP A 108 -5.10 -12.62 15.98
CA ASP A 108 -5.96 -13.67 15.43
C ASP A 108 -7.19 -13.16 14.67
N ASN A 109 -7.59 -11.89 14.93
CA ASN A 109 -8.69 -11.24 14.23
C ASN A 109 -8.32 -10.70 12.85
N ALA A 110 -7.03 -10.69 12.49
CA ALA A 110 -6.50 -10.12 11.25
C ALA A 110 -6.91 -8.66 10.99
N ILE A 111 -7.04 -7.86 12.04
CA ILE A 111 -7.36 -6.43 11.98
C ILE A 111 -6.12 -5.64 12.38
N TRP A 112 -5.41 -5.04 11.41
CA TRP A 112 -4.15 -4.34 11.70
C TRP A 112 -4.35 -3.06 12.52
N TRP A 113 -5.52 -2.43 12.44
CA TRP A 113 -5.90 -1.22 13.22
C TRP A 113 -6.67 -1.54 14.51
N ASP A 114 -6.56 -2.77 15.03
CA ASP A 114 -7.24 -3.20 16.26
C ASP A 114 -6.89 -2.29 17.44
N HIS A 115 -7.93 -1.87 18.18
CA HIS A 115 -7.78 -0.91 19.27
C HIS A 115 -6.96 -1.45 20.44
N GLN A 116 -6.99 -2.77 20.69
CA GLN A 116 -6.16 -3.38 21.74
C GLN A 116 -4.68 -3.33 21.34
N VAL A 117 -4.39 -3.66 20.10
CA VAL A 117 -3.03 -3.58 19.52
C VAL A 117 -2.51 -2.13 19.57
N TRP A 118 -3.39 -1.15 19.35
CA TRP A 118 -3.03 0.25 19.48
C TRP A 118 -2.70 0.66 20.91
N LYS A 119 -3.53 0.24 21.90
CA LYS A 119 -3.25 0.50 23.32
C LYS A 119 -1.91 -0.04 23.80
N GLU A 120 -1.44 -1.15 23.23
CA GLU A 120 -0.15 -1.76 23.48
C GLU A 120 1.02 -1.05 22.77
N GLY A 121 0.75 -0.01 21.97
CA GLY A 121 1.77 0.73 21.21
C GLY A 121 2.42 -0.09 20.09
N LEU A 122 1.70 -1.07 19.53
CA LEU A 122 2.21 -1.98 18.51
C LEU A 122 1.94 -1.49 17.08
N HIS A 123 1.23 -0.39 16.92
CA HIS A 123 1.08 0.30 15.63
C HIS A 123 2.27 1.20 15.32
N SER A 124 2.35 1.65 14.08
CA SER A 124 3.43 2.50 13.58
C SER A 124 2.94 3.38 12.44
N GLY A 125 3.42 4.62 12.39
CA GLY A 125 3.18 5.54 11.29
C GLY A 125 2.18 6.64 11.57
N PHE A 126 1.74 7.32 10.50
CA PHE A 126 0.84 8.46 10.55
C PHE A 126 0.00 8.55 9.28
N VAL A 127 -1.29 8.84 9.41
CA VAL A 127 -2.21 9.15 8.30
C VAL A 127 -3.14 10.28 8.70
N LEU A 128 -3.38 11.19 7.77
CA LEU A 128 -4.42 12.21 7.88
C LEU A 128 -5.66 11.73 7.11
N HIS A 129 -6.82 11.68 7.76
CA HIS A 129 -8.06 11.23 7.16
C HIS A 129 -9.04 12.38 6.91
N GLY A 130 -9.89 12.24 5.92
CA GLY A 130 -10.95 13.18 5.61
C GLY A 130 -10.63 14.19 4.52
N THR A 131 -11.57 15.12 4.30
CA THR A 131 -11.45 16.17 3.28
C THR A 131 -10.55 17.32 3.76
N LYS A 132 -10.18 18.24 2.86
CA LYS A 132 -9.39 19.45 3.22
C LYS A 132 -10.01 20.29 4.35
N PHE A 133 -11.32 20.23 4.52
CA PHE A 133 -12.07 21.08 5.47
C PHE A 133 -12.50 20.33 6.73
N ASN A 134 -12.47 19.00 6.72
CA ASN A 134 -12.83 18.17 7.87
C ASN A 134 -11.85 17.02 7.94
N GLN A 135 -10.80 17.20 8.75
CA GLN A 135 -9.68 16.28 8.86
C GLN A 135 -9.53 15.81 10.30
N HIS A 136 -9.08 14.57 10.45
CA HIS A 136 -8.51 14.09 11.71
C HIS A 136 -7.21 13.34 11.43
N SER A 137 -6.25 13.50 12.31
CA SER A 137 -4.98 12.82 12.23
C SER A 137 -4.99 11.56 13.09
N THR A 138 -4.42 10.48 12.58
CA THR A 138 -4.15 9.28 13.36
C THR A 138 -2.65 9.08 13.44
N TYR A 139 -2.11 9.28 14.64
CA TYR A 139 -0.74 8.92 14.97
C TYR A 139 -0.73 7.51 15.52
N TYR A 140 -0.17 6.59 14.77
CA TYR A 140 -0.07 5.18 15.13
C TYR A 140 1.20 4.86 15.94
N GLY A 141 2.21 5.70 15.90
CA GLY A 141 3.49 5.52 16.57
C GLY A 141 4.68 5.86 15.68
N GLU A 142 5.88 5.71 16.22
CA GLU A 142 7.12 5.96 15.49
C GLU A 142 7.30 5.03 14.29
N TYR A 143 8.00 5.51 13.25
CA TYR A 143 8.32 4.71 12.07
C TYR A 143 9.26 3.57 12.43
N ARG A 144 8.89 2.36 12.03
CA ARG A 144 9.67 1.14 12.32
C ARG A 144 9.29 0.00 11.39
N ARG A 145 10.01 -1.10 11.51
CA ARG A 145 9.64 -2.37 10.89
C ARG A 145 8.26 -2.82 11.37
N VAL A 146 7.45 -3.39 10.46
CA VAL A 146 6.08 -3.85 10.71
C VAL A 146 5.84 -5.21 10.06
N VAL A 147 4.82 -5.94 10.52
CA VAL A 147 4.37 -7.19 9.90
C VAL A 147 3.62 -6.87 8.62
N VAL A 148 2.62 -6.00 8.71
CA VAL A 148 1.75 -5.58 7.60
C VAL A 148 1.60 -4.07 7.55
N LEU A 149 1.20 -3.56 6.39
CA LEU A 149 0.99 -2.14 6.10
C LEU A 149 -0.44 -1.91 5.60
N ASP A 150 -0.93 -0.69 5.80
CA ASP A 150 -2.16 -0.17 5.19
C ASP A 150 -2.01 -0.01 3.68
N GLY A 151 -3.04 -0.42 2.94
CA GLY A 151 -3.04 -0.45 1.49
C GLY A 151 -3.20 0.88 0.79
N LEU A 152 -3.54 1.96 1.51
CA LEU A 152 -3.74 3.26 0.87
C LEU A 152 -2.53 3.73 0.05
N PHE A 153 -1.32 3.31 0.47
CA PHE A 153 -0.07 3.56 -0.22
C PHE A 153 0.98 2.50 0.16
N LEU A 154 1.45 1.75 -0.82
CA LEU A 154 2.49 0.75 -0.68
C LEU A 154 3.57 0.97 -1.72
N ALA A 155 4.81 1.17 -1.32
CA ALA A 155 5.95 1.29 -2.22
C ALA A 155 6.90 0.10 -2.04
N ALA A 156 7.35 -0.50 -3.12
CA ALA A 156 8.27 -1.62 -3.10
C ALA A 156 9.19 -1.62 -4.32
N ARG A 157 10.30 -2.36 -4.25
CA ARG A 157 11.09 -2.63 -5.46
C ARG A 157 10.29 -3.53 -6.41
N TYR A 158 10.48 -3.35 -7.71
CA TYR A 158 9.86 -4.22 -8.70
C TYR A 158 10.21 -5.70 -8.48
N GLN A 159 11.45 -6.01 -8.03
CA GLN A 159 11.85 -7.36 -7.65
C GLN A 159 10.98 -7.95 -6.52
N THR A 160 10.61 -7.16 -5.52
CA THR A 160 9.73 -7.62 -4.43
C THR A 160 8.38 -8.06 -4.98
N LEU A 161 7.79 -7.27 -5.88
CA LEU A 161 6.51 -7.57 -6.52
C LEU A 161 6.56 -8.82 -7.43
N ASN A 162 7.71 -9.09 -8.03
CA ASN A 162 7.92 -10.31 -8.81
C ASN A 162 8.08 -11.57 -7.94
N ASN A 163 8.50 -11.41 -6.68
CA ASN A 163 8.72 -12.52 -5.76
C ASN A 163 7.46 -12.94 -5.00
N ILE A 164 6.43 -12.12 -5.00
CA ILE A 164 5.14 -12.40 -4.35
C ILE A 164 4.06 -12.66 -5.39
N LYS A 165 2.96 -13.27 -4.96
CA LYS A 165 1.78 -13.47 -5.80
C LYS A 165 0.90 -12.22 -5.74
N ILE A 166 0.79 -11.52 -6.87
CA ILE A 166 -0.08 -10.33 -6.99
C ILE A 166 -1.53 -10.70 -7.31
N GLN A 167 -1.74 -11.86 -7.93
CA GLN A 167 -3.07 -12.36 -8.26
C GLN A 167 -3.93 -12.56 -7.00
N ARG A 168 -5.21 -12.33 -7.16
CA ARG A 168 -6.19 -12.59 -6.09
C ARG A 168 -6.19 -14.08 -5.74
N PRO A 169 -6.05 -14.47 -4.46
CA PRO A 169 -6.24 -15.86 -4.04
C PRO A 169 -7.66 -16.35 -4.40
N GLU A 170 -7.79 -17.62 -4.79
CA GLU A 170 -9.11 -18.22 -5.12
C GLU A 170 -10.09 -18.16 -3.94
N SER A 171 -9.55 -18.26 -2.70
CA SER A 171 -10.34 -18.17 -1.47
C SER A 171 -10.85 -16.76 -1.14
N PHE A 172 -10.36 -15.71 -1.83
CA PHE A 172 -10.82 -14.35 -1.62
C PHE A 172 -12.01 -14.06 -2.53
N LEU A 173 -13.15 -13.72 -1.96
CA LEU A 173 -14.36 -13.34 -2.70
C LEU A 173 -14.44 -11.84 -2.95
N GLY A 174 -13.95 -11.02 -2.00
CA GLY A 174 -13.86 -9.58 -2.16
C GLY A 174 -12.80 -9.18 -3.18
N LEU A 175 -13.15 -8.23 -4.05
CA LEU A 175 -12.30 -7.80 -5.16
C LEU A 175 -11.41 -6.60 -4.78
N TRP A 176 -11.67 -5.95 -3.65
CA TRP A 176 -11.02 -4.71 -3.22
C TRP A 176 -10.48 -4.78 -1.78
N ASP A 177 -10.65 -5.90 -1.11
CA ASP A 177 -10.37 -6.04 0.32
C ASP A 177 -9.19 -7.00 0.56
N PHE A 178 -8.38 -6.75 1.60
CA PHE A 178 -7.28 -7.61 2.06
C PHE A 178 -6.08 -7.78 1.12
N TYR A 179 -6.00 -7.05 0.02
CA TYR A 179 -4.84 -7.13 -0.89
C TYR A 179 -3.56 -6.65 -0.21
N ASP A 180 -3.66 -5.62 0.60
CA ASP A 180 -2.59 -5.00 1.35
C ASP A 180 -1.98 -5.95 2.39
N LEU A 181 -2.82 -6.54 3.24
CA LEU A 181 -2.37 -7.54 4.20
C LEU A 181 -1.79 -8.77 3.48
N TYR A 182 -2.42 -9.19 2.38
CA TYR A 182 -1.97 -10.34 1.61
C TYR A 182 -0.59 -10.11 0.98
N TYR A 183 -0.34 -8.96 0.36
CA TYR A 183 0.95 -8.66 -0.26
C TYR A 183 2.05 -8.45 0.78
N THR A 184 1.77 -7.67 1.82
CA THR A 184 2.76 -7.37 2.84
C THR A 184 3.07 -8.60 3.72
N MET A 185 2.08 -9.46 3.99
CA MET A 185 2.31 -10.73 4.68
C MET A 185 3.18 -11.69 3.85
N GLN A 186 2.97 -11.80 2.54
CA GLN A 186 3.85 -12.60 1.69
C GLN A 186 5.30 -12.12 1.75
N ALA A 187 5.52 -10.80 1.65
CA ALA A 187 6.85 -10.22 1.77
C ALA A 187 7.48 -10.55 3.14
N HIS A 188 6.71 -10.40 4.22
CA HIS A 188 7.14 -10.77 5.56
C HIS A 188 7.52 -12.26 5.67
N LYS A 189 6.71 -13.16 5.13
CA LYS A 189 6.98 -14.62 5.14
C LYS A 189 8.18 -15.02 4.27
N LEU A 190 8.55 -14.21 3.29
CA LEU A 190 9.79 -14.35 2.52
C LEU A 190 11.02 -13.80 3.26
N GLY A 191 10.88 -13.34 4.49
CA GLY A 191 11.97 -12.75 5.29
C GLY A 191 12.31 -11.32 4.90
N LEU A 192 11.50 -10.66 4.05
CA LEU A 192 11.65 -9.26 3.74
C LEU A 192 11.06 -8.39 4.87
N HIS A 193 11.57 -7.18 4.99
CA HIS A 193 11.17 -6.25 6.04
C HIS A 193 10.17 -5.22 5.50
N ASN A 194 8.92 -5.32 5.90
CA ASN A 194 7.99 -4.20 5.70
C ASN A 194 8.33 -3.11 6.72
N THR A 195 8.16 -1.85 6.34
CA THR A 195 8.47 -0.72 7.21
C THR A 195 7.51 0.45 6.99
N THR A 196 7.16 1.13 8.06
CA THR A 196 6.55 2.44 7.92
C THR A 196 7.64 3.49 7.67
N MET A 197 7.33 4.47 6.83
CA MET A 197 8.23 5.56 6.45
C MET A 197 7.47 6.89 6.40
N PRO A 198 8.16 8.05 6.46
CA PRO A 198 7.54 9.37 6.51
C PRO A 198 6.90 9.77 5.17
N PHE A 199 6.00 8.95 4.67
CA PHE A 199 5.07 9.32 3.62
C PHE A 199 3.88 10.02 4.29
N PHE A 200 3.86 11.35 4.22
CA PHE A 200 2.77 12.15 4.77
C PHE A 200 1.61 12.14 3.79
N ILE A 201 0.58 11.38 4.11
CA ILE A 201 -0.55 11.13 3.22
C ILE A 201 -1.85 11.53 3.91
N ARG A 202 -2.67 12.29 3.17
CA ARG A 202 -4.07 12.48 3.48
C ARG A 202 -4.92 11.51 2.64
N HIS A 203 -5.77 10.75 3.29
CA HIS A 203 -6.72 9.83 2.67
C HIS A 203 -8.13 10.45 2.78
N GLU A 204 -8.77 10.73 1.65
CA GLU A 204 -10.07 11.41 1.65
C GLU A 204 -11.19 10.54 2.20
N SER A 205 -11.10 9.23 2.00
CA SER A 205 -12.03 8.26 2.57
C SER A 205 -11.83 8.07 4.08
N MET A 206 -12.93 7.86 4.79
CA MET A 206 -12.92 7.55 6.23
C MET A 206 -12.78 6.06 6.53
N GLY A 207 -12.63 5.21 5.49
CA GLY A 207 -12.49 3.76 5.67
C GLY A 207 -13.79 3.07 6.06
N GLU A 208 -14.73 2.95 5.18
CA GLU A 208 -15.98 2.19 5.38
C GLU A 208 -15.77 0.69 5.15
N LEU A 209 -15.13 -0.01 6.07
CA LEU A 209 -14.91 -1.46 5.93
C LEU A 209 -15.91 -2.29 6.73
N ALA A 210 -16.40 -1.79 7.85
CA ALA A 210 -17.13 -2.54 8.89
C ALA A 210 -18.58 -2.92 8.52
N GLY A 211 -18.93 -3.17 7.32
CA GLY A 211 -20.27 -3.61 6.92
C GLY A 211 -20.29 -4.43 5.65
N ARG A 212 -19.13 -4.63 5.02
CA ARG A 212 -19.05 -5.39 3.77
C ARG A 212 -18.85 -6.87 4.04
N GLU A 213 -19.80 -7.69 3.62
CA GLU A 213 -19.69 -9.16 3.69
C GLU A 213 -18.40 -9.67 3.01
N SER A 214 -18.05 -9.11 1.85
CA SER A 214 -16.83 -9.47 1.14
C SER A 214 -15.54 -9.25 1.96
N TRP A 215 -15.51 -8.21 2.77
CA TRP A 215 -14.38 -7.95 3.67
C TRP A 215 -14.28 -9.04 4.75
N HIS A 216 -15.41 -9.41 5.37
CA HIS A 216 -15.43 -10.48 6.39
C HIS A 216 -15.02 -11.83 5.80
N MET A 217 -15.48 -12.15 4.59
CA MET A 217 -15.12 -13.40 3.91
C MET A 217 -13.62 -13.44 3.58
N ASN A 218 -13.05 -12.35 3.06
CA ASN A 218 -11.61 -12.29 2.81
C ASN A 218 -10.81 -12.37 4.09
N ARG A 219 -11.28 -11.77 5.20
CA ARG A 219 -10.65 -11.88 6.50
C ARG A 219 -10.55 -13.33 6.98
N GLU A 220 -11.64 -14.08 6.93
CA GLU A 220 -11.64 -15.49 7.36
C GLU A 220 -10.76 -16.35 6.43
N ALA A 221 -10.79 -16.11 5.13
CA ALA A 221 -9.90 -16.76 4.17
C ALA A 221 -8.43 -16.45 4.45
N PHE A 222 -8.10 -15.17 4.76
CA PHE A 222 -6.75 -14.75 5.13
C PHE A 222 -6.27 -15.43 6.43
N LYS A 223 -7.11 -15.52 7.46
CA LYS A 223 -6.80 -16.22 8.72
C LYS A 223 -6.54 -17.72 8.51
N THR A 224 -7.30 -18.34 7.59
CA THR A 224 -7.08 -19.74 7.21
C THR A 224 -5.76 -19.94 6.46
N MET A 225 -5.36 -18.96 5.65
CA MET A 225 -4.14 -19.00 4.84
C MET A 225 -2.88 -18.79 5.69
N TYR A 226 -2.96 -17.94 6.70
CA TYR A 226 -1.83 -17.59 7.57
C TYR A 226 -2.12 -17.99 9.00
N GLN A 227 -1.19 -18.70 9.64
CA GLN A 227 -1.28 -19.01 11.07
C GLN A 227 -1.00 -17.73 11.87
N LEU A 228 -2.06 -17.12 12.38
CA LEU A 228 -1.97 -15.94 13.25
C LEU A 228 -1.97 -16.37 14.71
N PRO A 229 -1.46 -15.56 15.66
CA PRO A 229 -0.93 -14.21 15.45
C PRO A 229 0.46 -14.19 14.82
N GLU A 230 0.81 -13.05 14.21
CA GLU A 230 2.14 -12.81 13.64
C GLU A 230 2.78 -11.58 14.28
N ARG A 231 4.08 -11.65 14.57
CA ARG A 231 4.84 -10.59 15.24
C ARG A 231 6.24 -10.45 14.65
N ILE A 232 6.82 -9.22 14.76
CA ILE A 232 8.24 -8.99 14.55
C ILE A 232 9.03 -9.28 15.82
#